data_c424aa1bdc6d4108dfffe2c561084146
#
_entry.id   c424aa1bdc6d4108dfffe2c561084146
#
_cell.length_a   1.000
_cell.length_b   1.000
_cell.length_c   1.000
_cell.angle_alpha   90.00
_cell.angle_beta   90.00
_cell.angle_gamma   90.00
#
_symmetry.space_group_name_H-M   'P 1'
#
loop_
_entity.id
_entity.type
_entity.pdbx_description
1 polymer ?
#
loop_
_entity_poly.entity_id
_entity_poly.type
_entity_poly.pdbx_seq_one_letter_code
_entity_poly.pdbx_strand_id
1 'polypeptide(L)'
;GSTEVYTDQWTSMYRCAAEIAGEAHTFFGLQSLAQTDAAVITVQAPGQEGSDRTGLSLPDDQLELLQQTITEAKRLHKHVVVVLNVAGPVDVTAFASDVDAILCVFFPGMEGGRAAAEILYGLVNPSGKLPLTFPAAYRDCPSFGNFPGSAGEVFYGEGIYVGYRYYEKRQIKPAYAFGYGLSYTNFMISDLQLNHDRMDADAAECVHASVRVRNIGRCTGKEVVQLYISDVESTLDKPVKELKGFEKIELAPGEEKLVRFTITRQMLESFDPEYGIWACESGLYRILVGNSSDQISCSADLRVKSRSIYDYSPRTCLKKLYDDPRSRAMLIETIHAVGLDENILADELYYRKFRPIGVVLQNLPNADPKRKEQSYQLFYQNIAKLDLTDC
;
A
#
# COMPACT_ATOMS: atom_id res chain seq x y z
N GLY A 1 -22.78 -4.17 -8.22
CA GLY A 1 -22.92 -3.65 -6.87
C GLY A 1 -24.10 -4.27 -6.13
N SER A 2 -24.10 -4.21 -4.81
CA SER A 2 -25.18 -4.71 -3.97
C SER A 2 -26.42 -3.82 -3.98
N THR A 3 -26.23 -2.54 -4.30
CA THR A 3 -27.34 -1.57 -4.39
C THR A 3 -27.74 -1.38 -5.83
N GLU A 4 -29.00 -1.68 -6.14
CA GLU A 4 -29.58 -1.35 -7.43
C GLU A 4 -29.79 0.16 -7.50
N VAL A 5 -29.20 0.78 -8.51
CA VAL A 5 -29.42 2.17 -8.85
C VAL A 5 -30.20 2.21 -10.13
N TYR A 6 -31.44 2.64 -10.05
CA TYR A 6 -32.29 2.81 -11.22
C TYR A 6 -32.02 4.19 -11.85
N THR A 7 -31.67 4.17 -13.12
CA THR A 7 -31.58 5.38 -13.93
C THR A 7 -32.12 5.08 -15.32
N ASP A 8 -32.84 6.04 -15.88
CA ASP A 8 -33.25 6.07 -17.27
C ASP A 8 -32.21 6.75 -18.19
N GLN A 9 -31.16 7.31 -17.56
CA GLN A 9 -30.08 8.01 -18.24
C GLN A 9 -28.76 7.28 -18.04
N TRP A 10 -28.25 6.69 -19.07
CA TRP A 10 -26.91 6.09 -19.12
C TRP A 10 -26.33 6.23 -20.52
N THR A 11 -25.00 6.36 -20.60
CA THR A 11 -24.29 6.48 -21.85
C THR A 11 -23.66 5.14 -22.25
N SER A 12 -23.97 4.67 -23.45
CA SER A 12 -23.27 3.52 -24.03
C SER A 12 -21.98 4.00 -24.71
N MET A 13 -20.92 3.27 -24.55
CA MET A 13 -19.63 3.58 -25.19
C MET A 13 -19.77 3.60 -26.73
N TYR A 14 -20.51 2.65 -27.32
CA TYR A 14 -20.80 2.63 -28.76
C TYR A 14 -21.46 3.92 -29.24
N ARG A 15 -22.52 4.35 -28.56
CA ARG A 15 -23.25 5.57 -28.93
C ARG A 15 -22.37 6.82 -28.82
N CYS A 16 -21.57 6.94 -27.72
CA CYS A 16 -20.65 8.05 -27.55
C CYS A 16 -19.51 8.01 -28.59
N ALA A 17 -19.02 6.83 -28.95
CA ALA A 17 -18.05 6.67 -30.03
C ALA A 17 -18.62 7.14 -31.37
N ALA A 18 -19.88 6.80 -31.67
CA ALA A 18 -20.57 7.26 -32.89
C ALA A 18 -20.81 8.79 -32.90
N GLU A 19 -21.11 9.39 -31.76
CA GLU A 19 -21.19 10.85 -31.61
C GLU A 19 -19.83 11.56 -31.86
N ILE A 20 -18.72 10.95 -31.45
CA ILE A 20 -17.38 11.51 -31.61
C ILE A 20 -16.80 11.30 -33.00
N ALA A 21 -16.85 10.06 -33.50
CA ALA A 21 -16.22 9.66 -34.76
C ALA A 21 -17.16 9.77 -35.95
N GLY A 22 -18.47 9.82 -35.73
CA GLY A 22 -19.53 9.73 -36.75
C GLY A 22 -20.04 8.30 -36.93
N GLU A 23 -21.35 8.16 -37.18
CA GLU A 23 -22.01 6.86 -37.38
C GLU A 23 -21.39 6.05 -38.53
N ALA A 24 -20.91 6.72 -39.59
CA ALA A 24 -20.28 6.07 -40.73
C ALA A 24 -18.94 5.40 -40.41
N HIS A 25 -18.33 5.70 -39.25
CA HIS A 25 -17.05 5.19 -38.82
C HIS A 25 -17.14 4.31 -37.55
N THR A 26 -18.36 4.06 -37.07
CA THR A 26 -18.59 3.25 -35.86
C THR A 26 -19.52 2.09 -36.19
N PHE A 27 -19.02 0.88 -36.03
CA PHE A 27 -19.72 -0.35 -36.41
C PHE A 27 -19.91 -1.24 -35.19
N PHE A 28 -20.88 -2.11 -35.25
CA PHE A 28 -21.17 -3.05 -34.18
C PHE A 28 -21.03 -4.51 -34.67
N GLY A 29 -20.43 -5.33 -33.81
CA GLY A 29 -20.26 -6.77 -34.02
C GLY A 29 -18.99 -7.13 -34.80
N LEU A 30 -18.52 -8.35 -34.54
CA LEU A 30 -17.27 -8.89 -35.07
C LEU A 30 -17.20 -8.90 -36.59
N GLN A 31 -18.34 -9.13 -37.26
CA GLN A 31 -18.46 -9.16 -38.73
C GLN A 31 -18.09 -7.82 -39.39
N SER A 32 -18.12 -6.72 -38.67
CA SER A 32 -17.79 -5.39 -39.16
C SER A 32 -16.31 -5.05 -39.06
N LEU A 33 -15.50 -5.88 -38.41
CA LEU A 33 -14.10 -5.58 -38.10
C LEU A 33 -13.24 -5.33 -39.36
N ALA A 34 -13.56 -5.97 -40.47
CA ALA A 34 -12.85 -5.75 -41.74
C ALA A 34 -12.97 -4.29 -42.25
N GLN A 35 -14.00 -3.55 -41.84
CA GLN A 35 -14.29 -2.18 -42.25
C GLN A 35 -13.72 -1.12 -41.30
N THR A 36 -13.03 -1.52 -40.24
CA THR A 36 -12.52 -0.64 -39.19
C THR A 36 -11.02 -0.78 -39.05
N ASP A 37 -10.39 0.15 -38.31
CA ASP A 37 -8.95 0.11 -37.97
C ASP A 37 -8.67 -0.60 -36.64
N ALA A 38 -9.66 -0.63 -35.76
CA ALA A 38 -9.54 -1.23 -34.45
C ALA A 38 -10.85 -1.87 -33.98
N ALA A 39 -10.73 -2.89 -33.15
CA ALA A 39 -11.80 -3.43 -32.33
C ALA A 39 -11.70 -2.87 -30.90
N VAL A 40 -12.81 -2.40 -30.36
CA VAL A 40 -12.96 -2.06 -28.96
C VAL A 40 -13.93 -3.04 -28.34
N ILE A 41 -13.46 -3.86 -27.40
CA ILE A 41 -14.29 -4.85 -26.71
C ILE A 41 -14.41 -4.52 -25.22
N THR A 42 -15.64 -4.37 -24.74
CA THR A 42 -15.92 -4.24 -23.32
C THR A 42 -16.18 -5.61 -22.72
N VAL A 43 -15.40 -5.96 -21.72
CA VAL A 43 -15.59 -7.17 -20.92
C VAL A 43 -15.94 -6.80 -19.49
N GLN A 44 -16.72 -7.63 -18.84
CA GLN A 44 -17.18 -7.39 -17.49
C GLN A 44 -17.06 -8.66 -16.64
N ALA A 45 -16.75 -8.45 -15.38
CA ALA A 45 -16.79 -9.50 -14.38
C ALA A 45 -17.69 -9.05 -13.25
N PRO A 46 -18.58 -9.91 -12.76
CA PRO A 46 -19.50 -9.56 -11.69
C PRO A 46 -18.74 -9.26 -10.40
N GLY A 47 -19.32 -8.41 -9.58
CA GLY A 47 -18.89 -8.14 -8.22
C GLY A 47 -20.11 -7.61 -7.49
N GLN A 48 -20.54 -8.33 -6.47
CA GLN A 48 -21.74 -8.00 -5.71
C GLN A 48 -21.56 -8.41 -4.24
N GLU A 49 -22.32 -7.80 -3.36
CA GLU A 49 -22.38 -8.18 -1.96
C GLU A 49 -23.03 -9.55 -1.79
N GLY A 50 -22.52 -10.35 -0.86
CA GLY A 50 -23.07 -11.67 -0.53
C GLY A 50 -22.78 -12.77 -1.56
N SER A 51 -22.03 -12.48 -2.61
CA SER A 51 -21.62 -13.49 -3.60
C SER A 51 -20.25 -13.17 -4.20
N ASP A 52 -19.30 -14.05 -3.95
CA ASP A 52 -17.94 -13.91 -4.45
C ASP A 52 -17.70 -14.67 -5.75
N ARG A 53 -16.73 -14.19 -6.50
CA ARG A 53 -16.22 -14.92 -7.67
C ARG A 53 -15.38 -16.11 -7.19
N THR A 54 -15.41 -17.18 -7.93
CA THR A 54 -14.62 -18.40 -7.66
C THR A 54 -13.14 -18.23 -8.01
N GLY A 55 -12.78 -17.15 -8.67
CA GLY A 55 -11.41 -16.85 -9.09
C GLY A 55 -11.31 -15.49 -9.78
N LEU A 56 -10.20 -15.27 -10.47
CA LEU A 56 -9.93 -14.01 -11.18
C LEU A 56 -10.27 -14.07 -12.68
N SER A 57 -10.59 -15.23 -13.22
CA SER A 57 -10.92 -15.36 -14.63
C SER A 57 -12.15 -14.52 -15.00
N LEU A 58 -12.16 -13.99 -16.21
CA LEU A 58 -13.38 -13.48 -16.80
C LEU A 58 -14.41 -14.61 -16.95
N PRO A 59 -15.71 -14.33 -16.97
CA PRO A 59 -16.73 -15.31 -17.37
C PRO A 59 -16.40 -15.94 -18.71
N ASP A 60 -16.72 -17.22 -18.89
CA ASP A 60 -16.31 -18.00 -20.05
C ASP A 60 -16.81 -17.39 -21.36
N ASP A 61 -18.05 -16.90 -21.40
CA ASP A 61 -18.64 -16.23 -22.56
C ASP A 61 -17.89 -14.94 -22.91
N GLN A 62 -17.44 -14.18 -21.93
CA GLN A 62 -16.66 -12.96 -22.11
C GLN A 62 -15.26 -13.27 -22.64
N LEU A 63 -14.65 -14.31 -22.09
CA LEU A 63 -13.31 -14.75 -22.51
C LEU A 63 -13.34 -15.31 -23.92
N GLU A 64 -14.35 -16.11 -24.27
CA GLU A 64 -14.52 -16.64 -25.61
C GLU A 64 -14.70 -15.52 -26.66
N LEU A 65 -15.59 -14.55 -26.39
CA LEU A 65 -15.80 -13.40 -27.26
C LEU A 65 -14.51 -12.59 -27.46
N LEU A 66 -13.76 -12.38 -26.39
CA LEU A 66 -12.46 -11.67 -26.41
C LEU A 66 -11.46 -12.44 -27.29
N GLN A 67 -11.32 -13.74 -27.10
CA GLN A 67 -10.41 -14.57 -27.91
C GLN A 67 -10.79 -14.63 -29.40
N GLN A 68 -12.06 -14.71 -29.69
CA GLN A 68 -12.57 -14.64 -31.10
C GLN A 68 -12.22 -13.28 -31.72
N THR A 69 -12.43 -12.19 -30.97
CA THR A 69 -12.10 -10.82 -31.42
C THR A 69 -10.60 -10.67 -31.68
N ILE A 70 -9.76 -11.12 -30.77
CA ILE A 70 -8.28 -11.08 -30.89
C ILE A 70 -7.86 -11.90 -32.15
N THR A 71 -8.39 -13.09 -32.31
CA THR A 71 -8.04 -13.97 -33.43
C THR A 71 -8.39 -13.33 -34.77
N GLU A 72 -9.58 -12.76 -34.89
CA GLU A 72 -10.03 -12.12 -36.13
C GLU A 72 -9.27 -10.81 -36.38
N ALA A 73 -9.00 -10.02 -35.34
CA ALA A 73 -8.22 -8.81 -35.47
C ALA A 73 -6.77 -9.09 -35.93
N LYS A 74 -6.13 -10.12 -35.41
CA LYS A 74 -4.80 -10.57 -35.86
C LYS A 74 -4.83 -10.99 -37.31
N ARG A 75 -5.87 -11.75 -37.74
CA ARG A 75 -6.04 -12.17 -39.13
C ARG A 75 -6.18 -10.98 -40.08
N LEU A 76 -6.84 -9.92 -39.65
CA LEU A 76 -7.11 -8.72 -40.45
C LEU A 76 -6.05 -7.60 -40.21
N HIS A 77 -5.05 -7.83 -39.41
CA HIS A 77 -4.04 -6.82 -39.00
C HIS A 77 -4.66 -5.56 -38.38
N LYS A 78 -5.64 -5.74 -37.50
CA LYS A 78 -6.36 -4.67 -36.81
C LYS A 78 -5.91 -4.58 -35.34
N HIS A 79 -6.05 -3.39 -34.77
CA HIS A 79 -5.78 -3.16 -33.34
C HIS A 79 -6.91 -3.68 -32.46
N VAL A 80 -6.57 -4.06 -31.23
CA VAL A 80 -7.54 -4.49 -30.22
C VAL A 80 -7.36 -3.70 -28.94
N VAL A 81 -8.44 -3.08 -28.49
CA VAL A 81 -8.51 -2.40 -27.21
C VAL A 81 -9.54 -3.09 -26.31
N VAL A 82 -9.14 -3.44 -25.11
CA VAL A 82 -10.03 -4.04 -24.11
C VAL A 82 -10.42 -3.01 -23.07
N VAL A 83 -11.72 -2.87 -22.85
CA VAL A 83 -12.28 -2.03 -21.77
C VAL A 83 -12.78 -2.95 -20.66
N LEU A 84 -12.15 -2.86 -19.49
CA LEU A 84 -12.51 -3.65 -18.31
C LEU A 84 -13.54 -2.89 -17.47
N ASN A 85 -14.78 -3.35 -17.47
CA ASN A 85 -15.84 -2.91 -16.57
C ASN A 85 -15.99 -3.95 -15.44
N VAL A 86 -15.17 -3.82 -14.40
CA VAL A 86 -14.98 -4.87 -13.39
C VAL A 86 -14.96 -4.27 -11.97
N ALA A 87 -15.40 -5.04 -10.98
CA ALA A 87 -15.40 -4.61 -9.58
C ALA A 87 -14.00 -4.57 -8.95
N GLY A 88 -13.08 -5.34 -9.48
CA GLY A 88 -11.72 -5.51 -8.95
C GLY A 88 -10.83 -6.27 -9.94
N PRO A 89 -9.69 -6.81 -9.51
CA PRO A 89 -8.75 -7.48 -10.40
C PRO A 89 -9.39 -8.65 -11.14
N VAL A 90 -8.98 -8.81 -12.38
CA VAL A 90 -9.24 -10.00 -13.21
C VAL A 90 -7.91 -10.52 -13.74
N ASP A 91 -7.88 -11.79 -14.15
CA ASP A 91 -6.72 -12.37 -14.82
C ASP A 91 -6.56 -11.78 -16.21
N VAL A 92 -5.71 -10.77 -16.30
CA VAL A 92 -5.38 -10.11 -17.57
C VAL A 92 -4.27 -10.83 -18.33
N THR A 93 -3.57 -11.76 -17.72
CA THR A 93 -2.44 -12.46 -18.36
C THR A 93 -2.89 -13.36 -19.49
N ALA A 94 -4.16 -13.78 -19.44
CA ALA A 94 -4.76 -14.58 -20.51
C ALA A 94 -4.86 -13.86 -21.88
N PHE A 95 -4.74 -12.52 -21.91
CA PHE A 95 -4.92 -11.75 -23.14
C PHE A 95 -4.05 -10.50 -23.28
N ALA A 96 -3.42 -10.03 -22.18
CA ALA A 96 -2.70 -8.74 -22.19
C ALA A 96 -1.58 -8.64 -23.23
N SER A 97 -0.93 -9.76 -23.56
CA SER A 97 0.12 -9.79 -24.59
C SER A 97 -0.41 -9.75 -26.03
N ASP A 98 -1.71 -9.95 -26.22
CA ASP A 98 -2.37 -10.13 -27.50
C ASP A 98 -3.22 -8.94 -27.91
N VAL A 99 -3.26 -7.90 -27.09
CA VAL A 99 -4.02 -6.66 -27.31
C VAL A 99 -3.13 -5.43 -27.26
N ASP A 100 -3.53 -4.36 -27.92
CA ASP A 100 -2.74 -3.12 -28.02
C ASP A 100 -2.90 -2.22 -26.78
N ALA A 101 -4.10 -2.25 -26.16
CA ALA A 101 -4.36 -1.45 -24.96
C ALA A 101 -5.44 -2.09 -24.07
N ILE A 102 -5.34 -1.80 -22.78
CA ILE A 102 -6.35 -2.16 -21.78
C ILE A 102 -6.75 -0.89 -21.04
N LEU A 103 -8.04 -0.54 -21.05
CA LEU A 103 -8.62 0.56 -20.30
C LEU A 103 -9.48 -0.01 -19.17
N CYS A 104 -9.02 0.12 -17.93
CA CYS A 104 -9.78 -0.31 -16.76
C CYS A 104 -10.64 0.86 -16.26
N VAL A 105 -11.95 0.72 -16.36
CA VAL A 105 -12.91 1.75 -15.93
C VAL A 105 -13.59 1.42 -14.61
N PHE A 106 -13.36 0.23 -14.06
CA PHE A 106 -14.07 -0.27 -12.87
C PHE A 106 -15.59 -0.16 -13.05
N PHE A 107 -16.30 0.42 -12.07
CA PHE A 107 -17.72 0.74 -12.13
C PHE A 107 -17.90 2.26 -12.32
N PRO A 108 -17.90 2.74 -13.57
CA PRO A 108 -17.74 4.17 -13.88
C PRO A 108 -19.02 5.01 -13.75
N GLY A 109 -20.15 4.40 -13.41
CA GLY A 109 -21.43 5.10 -13.28
C GLY A 109 -22.11 5.42 -14.63
N MET A 110 -23.07 6.35 -14.60
CA MET A 110 -23.96 6.66 -15.73
C MET A 110 -23.21 7.20 -16.96
N GLU A 111 -22.18 8.01 -16.77
CA GLU A 111 -21.36 8.62 -17.83
C GLU A 111 -20.14 7.77 -18.23
N GLY A 112 -20.08 6.53 -17.77
CA GLY A 112 -18.93 5.65 -18.00
C GLY A 112 -18.65 5.38 -19.48
N GLY A 113 -19.69 5.25 -20.30
CA GLY A 113 -19.54 5.09 -21.73
C GLY A 113 -18.93 6.31 -22.42
N ARG A 114 -19.33 7.52 -22.00
CA ARG A 114 -18.78 8.78 -22.49
C ARG A 114 -17.32 8.94 -22.07
N ALA A 115 -17.03 8.75 -20.79
CA ALA A 115 -15.66 8.87 -20.27
C ALA A 115 -14.70 7.90 -20.99
N ALA A 116 -15.10 6.65 -21.21
CA ALA A 116 -14.31 5.69 -21.95
C ALA A 116 -14.09 6.12 -23.40
N ALA A 117 -15.15 6.54 -24.11
CA ALA A 117 -15.05 7.01 -25.48
C ALA A 117 -14.13 8.24 -25.62
N GLU A 118 -14.26 9.23 -24.75
CA GLU A 118 -13.39 10.42 -24.77
C GLU A 118 -11.90 10.09 -24.57
N ILE A 119 -11.60 9.11 -23.72
CA ILE A 119 -10.23 8.60 -23.56
C ILE A 119 -9.78 7.90 -24.85
N LEU A 120 -10.57 6.96 -25.36
CA LEU A 120 -10.21 6.17 -26.55
C LEU A 120 -9.93 7.04 -27.77
N TYR A 121 -10.68 8.13 -27.94
CA TYR A 121 -10.49 9.08 -29.04
C TYR A 121 -9.51 10.23 -28.72
N GLY A 122 -8.85 10.18 -27.56
CA GLY A 122 -7.82 11.15 -27.19
C GLY A 122 -8.32 12.55 -26.83
N LEU A 123 -9.63 12.73 -26.61
CA LEU A 123 -10.23 13.98 -26.14
C LEU A 123 -9.84 14.25 -24.68
N VAL A 124 -9.65 13.20 -23.92
CA VAL A 124 -9.18 13.24 -22.54
C VAL A 124 -7.95 12.34 -22.39
N ASN A 125 -6.86 12.89 -21.88
CA ASN A 125 -5.68 12.11 -21.55
C ASN A 125 -5.93 11.34 -20.23
N PRO A 126 -5.82 10.00 -20.20
CA PRO A 126 -6.00 9.22 -18.98
C PRO A 126 -4.95 9.60 -17.92
N SER A 127 -5.37 9.61 -16.68
CA SER A 127 -4.52 9.97 -15.54
C SER A 127 -4.88 9.20 -14.26
N GLY A 128 -5.70 8.17 -14.39
CA GLY A 128 -6.03 7.25 -13.31
C GLY A 128 -4.85 6.33 -13.00
N LYS A 129 -4.70 6.00 -11.71
CA LYS A 129 -3.76 4.98 -11.24
C LYS A 129 -4.53 3.85 -10.58
N LEU A 130 -4.04 2.63 -10.73
CA LEU A 130 -4.67 1.46 -10.10
C LEU A 130 -4.62 1.59 -8.57
N PRO A 131 -5.77 1.59 -7.88
CA PRO A 131 -5.82 1.67 -6.42
C PRO A 131 -5.58 0.32 -5.74
N LEU A 132 -5.20 -0.68 -6.51
CA LEU A 132 -4.98 -2.06 -6.09
C LEU A 132 -3.96 -2.72 -7.02
N THR A 133 -3.47 -3.89 -6.62
CA THR A 133 -2.53 -4.70 -7.42
C THR A 133 -3.31 -5.71 -8.25
N PHE A 134 -3.02 -5.82 -9.54
CA PHE A 134 -3.50 -6.91 -10.39
C PHE A 134 -2.53 -8.09 -10.31
N PRO A 135 -2.91 -9.22 -9.74
CA PRO A 135 -2.03 -10.40 -9.65
C PRO A 135 -1.78 -11.02 -11.02
N ALA A 136 -0.65 -11.69 -11.18
CA ALA A 136 -0.36 -12.47 -12.37
C ALA A 136 -1.11 -13.81 -12.38
N ALA A 137 -1.43 -14.35 -11.20
CA ALA A 137 -2.24 -15.56 -11.06
C ALA A 137 -3.05 -15.51 -9.75
N TYR A 138 -4.17 -16.22 -9.71
CA TYR A 138 -5.02 -16.28 -8.50
C TYR A 138 -4.27 -16.80 -7.26
N ARG A 139 -3.37 -17.77 -7.44
CA ARG A 139 -2.52 -18.29 -6.35
C ARG A 139 -1.57 -17.26 -5.74
N ASP A 140 -1.34 -16.13 -6.41
CA ASP A 140 -0.48 -15.06 -5.95
C ASP A 140 -1.23 -14.03 -5.07
N CYS A 141 -2.55 -14.20 -4.90
CA CYS A 141 -3.34 -13.34 -4.02
C CYS A 141 -3.00 -13.57 -2.56
N PRO A 142 -2.90 -12.51 -1.73
CA PRO A 142 -2.64 -12.65 -0.29
C PRO A 142 -3.62 -13.56 0.45
N SER A 143 -4.89 -13.56 0.03
CA SER A 143 -5.97 -14.36 0.60
C SER A 143 -6.06 -15.78 0.06
N PHE A 144 -5.22 -16.15 -0.93
CA PHE A 144 -5.25 -17.49 -1.52
C PHE A 144 -5.00 -18.58 -0.47
N GLY A 145 -5.91 -19.54 -0.39
CA GLY A 145 -5.89 -20.62 0.61
C GLY A 145 -6.51 -20.25 1.96
N ASN A 146 -6.76 -18.97 2.25
CA ASN A 146 -7.44 -18.50 3.46
C ASN A 146 -8.92 -18.20 3.21
N PHE A 147 -9.26 -17.69 2.03
CA PHE A 147 -10.63 -17.38 1.63
C PHE A 147 -11.16 -18.45 0.67
N PRO A 148 -12.42 -18.90 0.78
CA PRO A 148 -13.50 -18.42 1.67
C PRO A 148 -13.46 -19.02 3.09
N GLY A 149 -12.39 -19.71 3.47
CA GLY A 149 -12.26 -20.36 4.75
C GLY A 149 -12.78 -21.79 4.77
N SER A 150 -12.80 -22.40 5.94
CA SER A 150 -13.30 -23.75 6.17
C SER A 150 -13.96 -23.88 7.54
N ALA A 151 -14.93 -24.76 7.68
CA ALA A 151 -15.64 -25.03 8.94
C ALA A 151 -16.25 -23.78 9.63
N GLY A 152 -16.62 -22.77 8.83
CA GLY A 152 -17.18 -21.50 9.34
C GLY A 152 -16.16 -20.50 9.86
N GLU A 153 -14.88 -20.75 9.64
CA GLU A 153 -13.78 -19.86 10.04
C GLU A 153 -13.00 -19.36 8.82
N VAL A 154 -12.59 -18.09 8.88
CA VAL A 154 -11.72 -17.45 7.89
C VAL A 154 -10.51 -16.85 8.60
N PHE A 155 -9.31 -17.26 8.20
CA PHE A 155 -8.07 -16.73 8.75
C PHE A 155 -7.52 -15.60 7.87
N TYR A 156 -7.26 -14.45 8.48
CA TYR A 156 -6.55 -13.34 7.83
C TYR A 156 -5.04 -13.56 7.90
N GLY A 157 -4.57 -14.64 7.27
CA GLY A 157 -3.18 -15.09 7.33
C GLY A 157 -2.18 -14.13 6.68
N GLU A 158 -2.64 -13.20 5.85
CA GLU A 158 -1.84 -12.12 5.28
C GLU A 158 -1.42 -11.07 6.31
N GLY A 159 -2.16 -10.91 7.42
CA GLY A 159 -1.87 -9.91 8.44
C GLY A 159 -1.85 -8.48 7.87
N ILE A 160 -0.74 -7.76 8.09
CA ILE A 160 -0.54 -6.40 7.56
C ILE A 160 -0.18 -6.36 6.08
N TYR A 161 0.09 -7.51 5.49
CA TYR A 161 0.56 -7.63 4.11
C TYR A 161 -0.59 -7.71 3.12
N VAL A 162 -1.31 -6.59 2.96
CA VAL A 162 -2.41 -6.44 2.00
C VAL A 162 -1.92 -5.72 0.74
N GLY A 163 -2.36 -6.18 -0.44
CA GLY A 163 -2.04 -5.58 -1.72
C GLY A 163 -0.53 -5.56 -2.00
N TYR A 164 0.00 -4.44 -2.51
CA TYR A 164 1.41 -4.31 -2.90
C TYR A 164 2.40 -4.67 -1.79
N ARG A 165 2.04 -4.47 -0.51
CA ARG A 165 2.87 -4.84 0.64
C ARG A 165 3.20 -6.33 0.65
N TYR A 166 2.23 -7.16 0.30
CA TYR A 166 2.39 -8.61 0.19
C TYR A 166 3.29 -8.99 -0.99
N TYR A 167 3.01 -8.45 -2.17
CA TYR A 167 3.76 -8.77 -3.39
C TYR A 167 5.24 -8.40 -3.24
N GLU A 168 5.52 -7.24 -2.66
CA GLU A 168 6.89 -6.79 -2.41
C GLU A 168 7.61 -7.62 -1.34
N LYS A 169 6.95 -7.90 -0.22
CA LYS A 169 7.52 -8.73 0.86
C LYS A 169 7.84 -10.14 0.37
N ARG A 170 7.00 -10.70 -0.48
CA ARG A 170 7.16 -12.04 -1.05
C ARG A 170 7.96 -12.06 -2.36
N GLN A 171 8.33 -10.89 -2.89
CA GLN A 171 9.03 -10.74 -4.16
C GLN A 171 8.26 -11.40 -5.34
N ILE A 172 6.94 -11.29 -5.31
CA ILE A 172 6.05 -11.79 -6.36
C ILE A 172 5.81 -10.64 -7.35
N LYS A 173 6.06 -10.88 -8.64
CA LYS A 173 5.80 -9.90 -9.69
C LYS A 173 4.32 -9.93 -10.08
N PRO A 174 3.57 -8.85 -9.89
CA PRO A 174 2.19 -8.77 -10.34
C PRO A 174 2.09 -8.55 -11.85
N ALA A 175 0.89 -8.72 -12.41
CA ALA A 175 0.60 -8.29 -13.77
C ALA A 175 0.66 -6.77 -13.90
N TYR A 176 0.00 -6.06 -12.97
CA TYR A 176 0.12 -4.60 -12.82
C TYR A 176 0.22 -4.24 -11.35
N ALA A 177 1.19 -3.39 -11.02
CA ALA A 177 1.45 -2.96 -9.65
C ALA A 177 0.41 -1.94 -9.16
N PHE A 178 0.28 -1.81 -7.85
CA PHE A 178 -0.44 -0.70 -7.22
C PHE A 178 0.13 0.64 -7.70
N GLY A 179 -0.73 1.58 -8.03
CA GLY A 179 -0.33 2.91 -8.51
C GLY A 179 0.03 2.96 -9.99
N TYR A 180 0.05 1.83 -10.71
CA TYR A 180 0.31 1.79 -12.14
C TYR A 180 -0.79 2.50 -12.95
N GLY A 181 -0.40 3.16 -14.01
CA GLY A 181 -1.31 3.78 -14.98
C GLY A 181 -0.54 4.61 -16.00
N LEU A 182 -0.90 4.47 -17.28
CA LEU A 182 -0.27 5.16 -18.40
C LEU A 182 -0.96 6.49 -18.71
N SER A 183 -0.28 7.30 -19.50
CA SER A 183 -0.75 8.57 -20.04
C SER A 183 -0.37 8.64 -21.52
N TYR A 184 -1.03 9.51 -22.28
CA TYR A 184 -0.65 9.82 -23.69
C TYR A 184 0.58 10.72 -23.77
N THR A 185 1.14 11.13 -22.63
CA THR A 185 2.42 11.84 -22.52
C THR A 185 3.34 11.12 -21.56
N ASN A 186 4.58 11.57 -21.45
CA ASN A 186 5.58 11.00 -20.55
C ASN A 186 6.03 12.03 -19.53
N PHE A 187 6.26 11.58 -18.31
CA PHE A 187 6.75 12.43 -17.22
C PHE A 187 8.10 11.93 -16.72
N MET A 188 8.96 12.85 -16.39
CA MET A 188 10.23 12.62 -15.73
C MET A 188 10.11 13.12 -14.28
N ILE A 189 10.34 12.21 -13.33
CA ILE A 189 10.41 12.53 -11.89
C ILE A 189 11.88 12.45 -11.50
N SER A 190 12.44 13.55 -10.99
CA SER A 190 13.87 13.70 -10.71
C SER A 190 14.15 14.62 -9.53
N ASP A 191 15.41 14.68 -9.10
CA ASP A 191 15.95 15.66 -8.15
C ASP A 191 15.20 15.68 -6.81
N LEU A 192 15.00 14.51 -6.20
CA LEU A 192 14.48 14.42 -4.83
C LEU A 192 15.48 15.05 -3.87
N GLN A 193 15.03 16.04 -3.12
CA GLN A 193 15.81 16.72 -2.10
C GLN A 193 15.03 16.75 -0.78
N LEU A 194 15.74 16.50 0.31
CA LEU A 194 15.25 16.72 1.66
C LEU A 194 15.85 18.01 2.19
N ASN A 195 15.07 18.84 2.90
CA ASN A 195 15.61 20.05 3.54
C ASN A 195 16.59 19.72 4.68
N HIS A 196 16.45 18.54 5.29
CA HIS A 196 17.37 17.97 6.29
C HIS A 196 17.49 16.47 6.06
N ASP A 197 18.67 15.91 6.24
CA ASP A 197 18.94 14.46 6.18
C ASP A 197 18.75 13.77 7.54
N ARG A 198 18.39 14.54 8.58
CA ARG A 198 18.12 14.08 9.94
C ARG A 198 16.83 14.69 10.47
N MET A 199 16.16 13.96 11.35
CA MET A 199 14.92 14.36 12.00
C MET A 199 14.92 13.90 13.45
N ASP A 200 14.65 14.78 14.39
CA ASP A 200 14.27 14.41 15.75
C ASP A 200 12.73 14.31 15.81
N ALA A 201 12.26 13.08 15.79
CA ALA A 201 10.82 12.81 15.75
C ALA A 201 10.09 13.21 17.06
N ASP A 202 10.81 13.37 18.17
CA ASP A 202 10.25 13.77 19.47
C ASP A 202 10.20 15.29 19.63
N ALA A 203 10.96 16.02 18.84
CA ALA A 203 10.96 17.48 18.85
C ALA A 203 9.81 18.11 18.05
N ALA A 204 8.83 17.31 17.61
CA ALA A 204 7.77 17.74 16.69
C ALA A 204 8.28 18.37 15.39
N GLU A 205 9.50 18.01 15.00
CA GLU A 205 10.09 18.41 13.73
C GLU A 205 9.40 17.70 12.57
N CYS A 206 9.48 18.30 11.40
CA CYS A 206 9.10 17.66 10.13
C CYS A 206 10.19 17.89 9.09
N VAL A 207 10.29 16.95 8.14
CA VAL A 207 11.20 17.06 7.01
C VAL A 207 10.39 17.33 5.74
N HIS A 208 10.85 18.31 4.95
CA HIS A 208 10.23 18.62 3.68
C HIS A 208 11.02 17.94 2.55
N ALA A 209 10.33 17.05 1.85
CA ALA A 209 10.82 16.46 0.62
C ALA A 209 10.30 17.25 -0.58
N SER A 210 11.16 17.58 -1.52
CA SER A 210 10.79 18.22 -2.78
C SER A 210 11.33 17.42 -3.95
N VAL A 211 10.52 17.26 -4.99
CA VAL A 211 10.86 16.50 -6.18
C VAL A 211 10.43 17.26 -7.43
N ARG A 212 11.23 17.22 -8.45
CA ARG A 212 10.99 17.88 -9.73
C ARG A 212 10.24 16.94 -10.66
N VAL A 213 9.16 17.43 -11.29
CA VAL A 213 8.38 16.66 -12.26
C VAL A 213 8.23 17.47 -13.52
N ARG A 214 8.63 16.89 -14.66
CA ARG A 214 8.58 17.51 -15.96
C ARG A 214 7.80 16.66 -16.95
N ASN A 215 6.93 17.28 -17.73
CA ASN A 215 6.31 16.64 -18.89
C ASN A 215 7.30 16.65 -20.05
N ILE A 216 7.79 15.46 -20.42
CA ILE A 216 8.77 15.29 -21.51
C ILE A 216 8.14 14.80 -22.83
N GLY A 217 6.80 14.68 -22.84
CA GLY A 217 6.05 14.27 -24.02
C GLY A 217 5.45 15.46 -24.80
N ARG A 218 4.42 15.17 -25.59
CA ARG A 218 3.92 16.10 -26.61
C ARG A 218 2.53 16.68 -26.33
N CYS A 219 1.83 16.19 -25.32
CA CYS A 219 0.50 16.69 -24.96
C CYS A 219 0.42 16.96 -23.45
N THR A 220 -0.53 17.81 -23.07
CA THR A 220 -0.84 18.07 -21.67
C THR A 220 -1.34 16.81 -21.00
N GLY A 221 -0.89 16.56 -19.77
CA GLY A 221 -1.30 15.39 -18.99
C GLY A 221 -1.18 15.61 -17.52
N LYS A 222 -1.76 14.67 -16.77
CA LYS A 222 -1.70 14.66 -15.30
C LYS A 222 -0.93 13.44 -14.84
N GLU A 223 -0.03 13.65 -13.88
CA GLU A 223 0.70 12.55 -13.21
C GLU A 223 0.39 12.54 -11.72
N VAL A 224 0.38 11.35 -11.13
CA VAL A 224 0.29 11.15 -9.69
C VAL A 224 1.65 10.79 -9.15
N VAL A 225 2.27 11.75 -8.49
CA VAL A 225 3.55 11.59 -7.81
C VAL A 225 3.30 10.90 -6.47
N GLN A 226 3.94 9.78 -6.21
CA GLN A 226 3.71 8.92 -5.04
C GLN A 226 4.95 8.91 -4.16
N LEU A 227 4.76 9.24 -2.88
CA LEU A 227 5.80 9.18 -1.85
C LEU A 227 5.65 7.90 -1.04
N TYR A 228 6.68 7.09 -1.02
CA TYR A 228 6.79 5.91 -0.18
C TYR A 228 7.89 6.08 0.86
N ILE A 229 7.72 5.45 2.00
CA ILE A 229 8.73 5.42 3.06
C ILE A 229 9.04 3.95 3.39
N SER A 230 10.33 3.63 3.42
CA SER A 230 10.89 2.35 3.86
C SER A 230 11.66 2.56 5.15
N ASP A 231 11.37 1.79 6.17
CA ASP A 231 12.19 1.69 7.37
C ASP A 231 13.25 0.60 7.14
N VAL A 232 14.51 1.00 7.00
CA VAL A 232 15.60 0.11 6.57
C VAL A 232 16.14 -0.73 7.72
N GLU A 233 16.08 -0.19 8.94
CA GLU A 233 16.69 -0.76 10.15
C GLU A 233 15.62 -1.20 11.18
N SER A 234 14.37 -1.44 10.74
CA SER A 234 13.26 -1.78 11.63
C SER A 234 13.48 -3.09 12.39
N THR A 235 13.14 -3.07 13.68
CA THR A 235 13.03 -4.27 14.51
C THR A 235 11.63 -4.87 14.48
N LEU A 236 10.63 -4.12 14.01
CA LEU A 236 9.26 -4.58 13.81
C LEU A 236 9.11 -5.28 12.45
N ASP A 237 8.20 -6.23 12.38
CA ASP A 237 7.82 -6.79 11.07
C ASP A 237 6.97 -5.77 10.31
N LYS A 238 7.54 -5.24 9.23
CA LYS A 238 6.97 -4.16 8.42
C LYS A 238 6.97 -4.48 6.94
N PRO A 239 6.09 -3.84 6.16
CA PRO A 239 6.20 -3.81 4.71
C PRO A 239 7.55 -3.23 4.25
N VAL A 240 8.02 -3.67 3.09
CA VAL A 240 9.25 -3.16 2.47
C VAL A 240 9.22 -1.64 2.31
N LYS A 241 8.05 -1.10 1.97
CA LYS A 241 7.75 0.34 1.94
C LYS A 241 6.24 0.57 2.05
N GLU A 242 5.86 1.76 2.41
CA GLU A 242 4.46 2.17 2.51
C GLU A 242 4.21 3.50 1.82
N LEU A 243 3.11 3.60 1.06
CA LEU A 243 2.64 4.86 0.53
C LEU A 243 2.23 5.78 1.69
N LYS A 244 2.90 6.92 1.81
CA LYS A 244 2.66 7.91 2.86
C LYS A 244 2.16 9.25 2.34
N GLY A 245 2.23 9.46 1.02
CA GLY A 245 1.69 10.66 0.39
C GLY A 245 1.61 10.54 -1.12
N PHE A 246 0.74 11.34 -1.72
CA PHE A 246 0.68 11.49 -3.17
C PHE A 246 0.16 12.87 -3.54
N GLU A 247 0.54 13.32 -4.74
CA GLU A 247 0.08 14.59 -5.31
C GLU A 247 -0.21 14.40 -6.79
N LYS A 248 -1.37 14.88 -7.24
CA LYS A 248 -1.75 14.85 -8.66
C LYS A 248 -1.57 16.23 -9.29
N ILE A 249 -0.70 16.31 -10.27
CA ILE A 249 -0.35 17.57 -10.94
C ILE A 249 -0.64 17.50 -12.42
N GLU A 250 -0.98 18.64 -13.02
CA GLU A 250 -1.14 18.80 -14.46
C GLU A 250 0.03 19.59 -15.02
N LEU A 251 0.57 19.14 -16.17
CA LEU A 251 1.71 19.74 -16.84
C LEU A 251 1.47 19.81 -18.36
N ALA A 252 1.67 20.99 -18.93
CA ALA A 252 1.77 21.17 -20.36
C ALA A 252 3.08 20.57 -20.92
N PRO A 253 3.21 20.32 -22.23
CA PRO A 253 4.45 19.86 -22.83
C PRO A 253 5.64 20.76 -22.47
N GLY A 254 6.71 20.16 -21.95
CA GLY A 254 7.90 20.85 -21.49
C GLY A 254 7.79 21.56 -20.13
N GLU A 255 6.59 21.70 -19.58
CA GLU A 255 6.36 22.28 -18.26
C GLU A 255 6.97 21.43 -17.15
N GLU A 256 7.47 22.12 -16.12
CA GLU A 256 8.07 21.53 -14.93
C GLU A 256 7.45 22.12 -13.67
N LYS A 257 7.16 21.28 -12.68
CA LYS A 257 6.69 21.68 -11.35
C LYS A 257 7.50 21.01 -10.26
N LEU A 258 7.60 21.73 -9.14
CA LEU A 258 8.17 21.20 -7.91
C LEU A 258 7.04 20.71 -7.00
N VAL A 259 6.99 19.39 -6.76
CA VAL A 259 6.08 18.76 -5.83
C VAL A 259 6.73 18.68 -4.47
N ARG A 260 5.97 18.95 -3.40
CA ARG A 260 6.46 18.96 -2.02
C ARG A 260 5.62 18.06 -1.14
N PHE A 261 6.31 17.34 -0.27
CA PHE A 261 5.71 16.52 0.77
C PHE A 261 6.27 16.93 2.13
N THR A 262 5.45 16.86 3.15
CA THR A 262 5.88 17.07 4.53
C THR A 262 5.86 15.73 5.25
N ILE A 263 7.05 15.26 5.65
CA ILE A 263 7.25 14.02 6.37
C ILE A 263 7.14 14.33 7.85
N THR A 264 6.16 13.74 8.51
CA THR A 264 5.90 13.90 9.94
C THR A 264 6.23 12.61 10.69
N ARG A 265 6.39 12.70 12.01
CA ARG A 265 6.53 11.52 12.88
C ARG A 265 5.45 10.46 12.60
N GLN A 266 4.19 10.86 12.48
CA GLN A 266 3.07 9.95 12.24
C GLN A 266 3.24 9.10 10.97
N MET A 267 3.90 9.64 9.95
CA MET A 267 4.18 8.88 8.72
C MET A 267 5.24 7.80 8.91
N LEU A 268 6.09 7.95 9.93
CA LEU A 268 7.17 7.01 10.29
C LEU A 268 6.72 5.96 11.29
N GLU A 269 5.60 6.19 11.98
CA GLU A 269 5.08 5.28 12.99
C GLU A 269 4.51 3.99 12.38
N SER A 270 4.72 2.91 13.13
CA SER A 270 4.08 1.60 12.90
C SER A 270 3.47 1.11 14.19
N PHE A 271 2.39 0.34 14.08
CA PHE A 271 1.75 -0.24 15.24
C PHE A 271 2.56 -1.44 15.74
N ASP A 272 2.95 -1.40 17.00
CA ASP A 272 3.56 -2.52 17.70
C ASP A 272 2.46 -3.31 18.43
N PRO A 273 2.11 -4.52 17.95
CA PRO A 273 1.03 -5.30 18.55
C PRO A 273 1.40 -5.89 19.92
N GLU A 274 2.69 -6.05 20.20
CA GLU A 274 3.16 -6.57 21.49
C GLU A 274 2.87 -5.58 22.62
N TYR A 275 2.99 -4.29 22.31
CA TYR A 275 2.79 -3.20 23.30
C TYR A 275 1.48 -2.45 23.11
N GLY A 276 0.78 -2.67 21.99
CA GLY A 276 -0.45 -1.97 21.67
C GLY A 276 -0.27 -0.47 21.45
N ILE A 277 0.88 -0.04 20.92
CA ILE A 277 1.23 1.36 20.70
C ILE A 277 1.66 1.64 19.28
N TRP A 278 1.55 2.90 18.86
CA TRP A 278 2.20 3.41 17.66
C TRP A 278 3.62 3.84 17.99
N ALA A 279 4.58 3.34 17.24
CA ALA A 279 6.00 3.47 17.50
C ALA A 279 6.74 4.02 16.29
N CYS A 280 7.56 5.05 16.51
CA CYS A 280 8.56 5.51 15.58
C CYS A 280 9.92 5.00 16.06
N GLU A 281 10.59 4.18 15.26
CA GLU A 281 11.92 3.66 15.60
C GLU A 281 13.01 4.66 15.21
N SER A 282 14.09 4.73 15.98
CA SER A 282 15.31 5.40 15.54
C SER A 282 16.00 4.55 14.48
N GLY A 283 16.57 5.16 13.46
CA GLY A 283 17.29 4.43 12.44
C GLY A 283 17.29 5.11 11.08
N LEU A 284 17.64 4.35 10.06
CA LEU A 284 17.68 4.80 8.68
C LEU A 284 16.34 4.54 8.01
N TYR A 285 15.71 5.59 7.54
CA TYR A 285 14.55 5.56 6.66
C TYR A 285 14.95 5.95 5.26
N ARG A 286 14.34 5.32 4.28
CA ARG A 286 14.51 5.69 2.88
C ARG A 286 13.22 6.29 2.34
N ILE A 287 13.32 7.50 1.84
CA ILE A 287 12.25 8.24 1.19
C ILE A 287 12.33 7.92 -0.30
N LEU A 288 11.24 7.43 -0.85
CA LEU A 288 11.16 6.93 -2.22
C LEU A 288 10.06 7.68 -2.95
N VAL A 289 10.35 8.16 -4.15
CA VAL A 289 9.35 8.85 -4.98
C VAL A 289 9.29 8.20 -6.36
N GLY A 290 8.07 7.94 -6.81
CA GLY A 290 7.80 7.33 -8.09
C GLY A 290 6.37 7.58 -8.56
N ASN A 291 5.93 6.84 -9.57
CA ASN A 291 4.58 6.90 -10.11
C ASN A 291 3.77 5.60 -9.97
N SER A 292 4.37 4.58 -9.36
CA SER A 292 3.73 3.34 -8.92
C SER A 292 4.59 2.66 -7.85
N SER A 293 4.06 1.62 -7.20
CA SER A 293 4.81 0.91 -6.17
C SER A 293 6.05 0.19 -6.70
N ASP A 294 6.07 -0.18 -7.97
CA ASP A 294 7.19 -0.87 -8.63
C ASP A 294 8.09 0.05 -9.47
N GLN A 295 7.69 1.31 -9.70
CA GLN A 295 8.47 2.28 -10.46
C GLN A 295 8.87 3.47 -9.60
N ILE A 296 9.97 3.29 -8.87
CA ILE A 296 10.58 4.33 -8.05
C ILE A 296 11.64 5.06 -8.89
N SER A 297 11.47 6.36 -9.05
CA SER A 297 12.36 7.21 -9.85
C SER A 297 13.50 7.82 -9.03
N CYS A 298 13.25 8.16 -7.77
CA CYS A 298 14.20 8.82 -6.89
C CYS A 298 14.15 8.27 -5.48
N SER A 299 15.28 8.36 -4.78
CA SER A 299 15.34 8.04 -3.36
C SER A 299 16.30 8.97 -2.61
N ALA A 300 16.03 9.17 -1.32
CA ALA A 300 16.91 9.88 -0.39
C ALA A 300 16.85 9.23 0.98
N ASP A 301 17.96 9.20 1.68
CA ASP A 301 18.04 8.63 3.02
C ASP A 301 17.75 9.71 4.07
N LEU A 302 16.99 9.34 5.09
CA LEU A 302 16.63 10.16 6.25
C LEU A 302 16.98 9.41 7.52
N ARG A 303 17.88 9.96 8.32
CA ARG A 303 18.20 9.41 9.65
C ARG A 303 17.28 10.01 10.70
N VAL A 304 16.50 9.15 11.33
CA VAL A 304 15.53 9.53 12.35
C VAL A 304 16.06 9.20 13.73
N LYS A 305 15.97 10.16 14.62
CA LYS A 305 16.10 9.97 16.06
C LYS A 305 14.70 10.03 16.66
N SER A 306 14.33 9.00 17.38
CA SER A 306 13.10 8.97 18.18
C SER A 306 13.45 8.44 19.54
N ARG A 307 12.84 8.98 20.59
CA ARG A 307 12.85 8.27 21.87
C ARG A 307 12.34 6.88 21.58
N SER A 308 13.12 5.91 22.04
CA SER A 308 12.73 4.52 21.88
C SER A 308 11.25 4.39 22.21
N ILE A 309 10.52 3.57 21.44
CA ILE A 309 9.19 3.05 21.80
C ILE A 309 9.13 2.60 23.27
N TYR A 310 10.22 2.56 23.86
CA TYR A 310 10.61 2.11 25.17
C TYR A 310 10.79 3.27 26.13
N ASP A 311 9.90 4.25 26.12
CA ASP A 311 9.64 5.02 27.35
C ASP A 311 9.16 3.99 28.36
N TYR A 312 10.13 3.48 29.10
CA TYR A 312 9.91 2.53 30.16
C TYR A 312 8.91 3.14 31.12
N SER A 313 7.68 2.73 30.98
CA SER A 313 6.58 3.18 31.83
C SER A 313 6.17 2.04 32.75
N PRO A 314 5.35 2.30 33.76
CA PRO A 314 4.71 1.25 34.55
C PRO A 314 4.00 0.18 33.71
N ARG A 315 3.68 0.51 32.45
CA ARG A 315 2.98 -0.39 31.51
C ARG A 315 3.92 -1.22 30.66
N THR A 316 5.22 -0.92 30.61
CA THR A 316 6.20 -1.71 29.86
C THR A 316 6.24 -3.13 30.38
N CYS A 317 6.19 -4.13 29.53
CA CYS A 317 6.19 -5.51 29.98
C CYS A 317 7.58 -5.98 30.44
N LEU A 318 7.59 -6.92 31.39
CA LEU A 318 8.81 -7.45 31.98
C LEU A 318 9.78 -8.00 30.94
N LYS A 319 9.29 -8.76 29.96
CA LYS A 319 10.14 -9.36 28.93
C LYS A 319 10.98 -8.32 28.21
N LYS A 320 10.39 -7.20 27.86
CA LYS A 320 11.08 -6.15 27.13
C LYS A 320 12.18 -5.48 27.91
N LEU A 321 11.91 -5.17 29.18
CA LEU A 321 12.95 -4.64 30.07
C LEU A 321 14.09 -5.64 30.27
N TYR A 322 13.77 -6.92 30.21
CA TYR A 322 14.77 -7.97 30.38
C TYR A 322 15.56 -8.27 29.11
N ASP A 323 14.98 -8.05 27.95
CA ASP A 323 15.64 -8.24 26.65
C ASP A 323 16.67 -7.11 26.35
N ASP A 324 16.43 -5.89 26.80
CA ASP A 324 17.40 -4.80 26.71
C ASP A 324 18.46 -4.93 27.82
N PRO A 325 19.76 -5.10 27.48
CA PRO A 325 20.82 -5.29 28.47
C PRO A 325 20.93 -4.16 29.54
N ARG A 326 20.61 -2.92 29.17
CA ARG A 326 20.71 -1.77 30.05
C ARG A 326 19.61 -1.74 31.10
N SER A 327 18.35 -1.89 30.63
CA SER A 327 17.21 -1.96 31.54
C SER A 327 17.19 -3.25 32.34
N ARG A 328 17.75 -4.35 31.81
CA ARG A 328 17.97 -5.58 32.56
C ARG A 328 18.90 -5.38 33.75
N ALA A 329 20.05 -4.76 33.50
CA ALA A 329 21.02 -4.48 34.56
C ALA A 329 20.37 -3.65 35.66
N MET A 330 19.67 -2.57 35.32
CA MET A 330 18.96 -1.72 36.25
C MET A 330 17.85 -2.45 37.01
N LEU A 331 17.10 -3.33 36.32
CA LEU A 331 16.05 -4.14 36.94
C LEU A 331 16.65 -5.08 37.99
N ILE A 332 17.78 -5.74 37.69
CA ILE A 332 18.54 -6.59 38.60
C ILE A 332 19.06 -5.77 39.82
N GLU A 333 19.67 -4.63 39.56
CA GLU A 333 20.11 -3.72 40.64
C GLU A 333 18.94 -3.31 41.54
N THR A 334 17.80 -3.01 40.98
CA THR A 334 16.59 -2.66 41.74
C THR A 334 16.14 -3.80 42.65
N ILE A 335 16.14 -5.04 42.15
CA ILE A 335 15.77 -6.23 42.91
C ILE A 335 16.77 -6.47 44.04
N HIS A 336 18.07 -6.37 43.78
CA HIS A 336 19.11 -6.52 44.77
C HIS A 336 19.05 -5.42 45.85
N ALA A 337 18.79 -4.17 45.48
CA ALA A 337 18.70 -3.04 46.41
C ALA A 337 17.56 -3.17 47.42
N VAL A 338 16.52 -3.92 47.10
CA VAL A 338 15.42 -4.24 48.02
C VAL A 338 15.63 -5.58 48.75
N GLY A 339 16.81 -6.18 48.61
CA GLY A 339 17.19 -7.42 49.31
C GLY A 339 16.50 -8.66 48.79
N LEU A 340 16.21 -8.72 47.51
CA LEU A 340 15.66 -9.89 46.84
C LEU A 340 16.71 -10.49 45.88
N ASP A 341 16.57 -11.78 45.58
CA ASP A 341 17.42 -12.50 44.63
C ASP A 341 16.90 -12.30 43.20
N GLU A 342 17.82 -12.15 42.24
CA GLU A 342 17.47 -11.95 40.81
C GLU A 342 16.73 -13.14 40.18
N ASN A 343 16.85 -14.34 40.77
CA ASN A 343 16.11 -15.54 40.32
C ASN A 343 14.59 -15.33 40.32
N ILE A 344 14.11 -14.38 41.14
CA ILE A 344 12.69 -14.01 41.15
C ILE A 344 12.23 -13.47 39.79
N LEU A 345 13.12 -12.85 39.02
CA LEU A 345 12.84 -12.35 37.68
C LEU A 345 12.74 -13.50 36.67
N ALA A 346 13.52 -14.57 36.85
CA ALA A 346 13.45 -15.75 35.97
C ALA A 346 12.08 -16.45 36.10
N ASP A 347 11.54 -16.57 37.31
CA ASP A 347 10.22 -17.12 37.57
C ASP A 347 9.12 -16.21 36.99
N GLU A 348 9.22 -14.90 37.18
CA GLU A 348 8.27 -13.93 36.62
C GLU A 348 8.32 -13.91 35.09
N LEU A 349 9.51 -14.04 34.48
CA LEU A 349 9.66 -14.14 33.02
C LEU A 349 9.04 -15.40 32.47
N TYR A 350 9.13 -16.52 33.16
CA TYR A 350 8.54 -17.77 32.72
C TYR A 350 7.01 -17.72 32.73
N TYR A 351 6.40 -17.21 33.80
CA TYR A 351 4.95 -17.24 33.99
C TYR A 351 4.24 -15.96 33.55
N ARG A 352 4.95 -14.80 33.57
CA ARG A 352 4.31 -13.47 33.49
C ARG A 352 5.09 -12.47 32.62
N LYS A 353 5.87 -12.96 31.66
CA LYS A 353 6.76 -12.14 30.82
C LYS A 353 6.08 -10.95 30.12
N PHE A 354 4.80 -11.05 29.82
CA PHE A 354 4.02 -10.00 29.18
C PHE A 354 3.25 -9.09 30.15
N ARG A 355 3.41 -9.27 31.45
CA ARG A 355 2.80 -8.37 32.43
C ARG A 355 3.54 -7.05 32.49
N PRO A 356 2.78 -5.94 32.67
CA PRO A 356 3.39 -4.63 32.95
C PRO A 356 4.33 -4.69 34.16
N ILE A 357 5.51 -4.07 34.04
CA ILE A 357 6.50 -4.10 35.12
C ILE A 357 5.97 -3.53 36.44
N GLY A 358 5.13 -2.47 36.35
CA GLY A 358 4.47 -1.94 37.55
C GLY A 358 3.65 -2.96 38.31
N VAL A 359 2.96 -3.85 37.59
CA VAL A 359 2.18 -4.95 38.19
C VAL A 359 3.12 -6.02 38.77
N VAL A 360 4.22 -6.33 38.08
CA VAL A 360 5.21 -7.32 38.54
C VAL A 360 5.86 -6.85 39.85
N LEU A 361 6.38 -5.64 39.88
CA LEU A 361 7.05 -5.09 41.08
C LEU A 361 6.11 -4.97 42.27
N GLN A 362 4.84 -4.62 42.07
CA GLN A 362 3.84 -4.57 43.11
C GLN A 362 3.39 -5.95 43.62
N ASN A 363 3.66 -7.01 42.86
CA ASN A 363 3.22 -8.37 43.19
C ASN A 363 4.41 -9.35 43.33
N LEU A 364 5.62 -8.86 43.56
CA LEU A 364 6.81 -9.71 43.74
C LEU A 364 6.55 -10.77 44.82
N PRO A 365 6.75 -12.07 44.51
CA PRO A 365 6.60 -13.13 45.49
C PRO A 365 7.64 -12.98 46.63
N ASN A 366 7.28 -13.39 47.82
CA ASN A 366 8.12 -13.35 49.00
C ASN A 366 8.62 -11.95 49.46
N ALA A 367 8.07 -10.89 48.91
CA ALA A 367 8.36 -9.51 49.30
C ALA A 367 7.21 -8.96 50.18
N ASP A 368 7.57 -8.28 51.27
CA ASP A 368 6.60 -7.53 52.06
C ASP A 368 6.14 -6.25 51.33
N PRO A 369 5.03 -5.63 51.74
CA PRO A 369 4.49 -4.43 51.07
C PRO A 369 5.49 -3.27 50.95
N LYS A 370 6.37 -3.11 51.95
CA LYS A 370 7.36 -2.03 51.96
C LYS A 370 8.44 -2.25 50.89
N ARG A 371 8.92 -3.48 50.73
CA ARG A 371 9.88 -3.86 49.68
C ARG A 371 9.28 -3.74 48.27
N LYS A 372 8.03 -4.10 48.13
CA LYS A 372 7.30 -3.95 46.86
C LYS A 372 7.21 -2.48 46.44
N GLU A 373 6.81 -1.62 47.34
CA GLU A 373 6.73 -0.19 47.08
C GLU A 373 8.11 0.41 46.84
N GLN A 374 9.14 0.03 47.62
CA GLN A 374 10.50 0.49 47.40
C GLN A 374 11.06 0.06 46.05
N SER A 375 10.83 -1.18 45.61
CA SER A 375 11.28 -1.66 44.31
C SER A 375 10.61 -0.89 43.17
N TYR A 376 9.33 -0.61 43.30
CA TYR A 376 8.59 0.18 42.35
C TYR A 376 9.15 1.61 42.22
N GLN A 377 9.30 2.31 43.33
CA GLN A 377 9.81 3.69 43.37
C GLN A 377 11.25 3.78 42.86
N LEU A 378 12.13 2.87 43.31
CA LEU A 378 13.52 2.85 42.92
C LEU A 378 13.70 2.55 41.43
N PHE A 379 12.93 1.60 40.90
CA PHE A 379 12.97 1.28 39.50
C PHE A 379 12.64 2.51 38.64
N TYR A 380 11.56 3.24 38.98
CA TYR A 380 11.19 4.43 38.21
C TYR A 380 12.13 5.61 38.35
N GLN A 381 12.74 5.77 39.51
CA GLN A 381 13.78 6.78 39.70
C GLN A 381 15.04 6.49 38.87
N ASN A 382 15.40 5.22 38.72
CA ASN A 382 16.58 4.81 38.01
C ASN A 382 16.35 4.77 36.49
N ILE A 383 15.17 4.34 36.06
CA ILE A 383 14.85 4.28 34.66
C ILE A 383 14.78 5.68 34.02
N ALA A 384 14.36 6.69 34.76
CA ALA A 384 14.39 8.08 34.33
C ALA A 384 15.80 8.63 34.10
N LYS A 385 16.83 7.93 34.62
CA LYS A 385 18.25 8.29 34.47
C LYS A 385 18.94 7.56 33.33
N LEU A 386 18.31 6.53 32.73
CA LEU A 386 18.84 5.89 31.54
C LEU A 386 18.76 6.91 30.41
N ASP A 387 19.92 7.45 30.07
CA ASP A 387 20.03 8.29 28.88
C ASP A 387 19.91 7.40 27.67
N LEU A 388 18.73 7.45 27.04
CA LEU A 388 18.37 6.64 25.85
C LEU A 388 18.93 7.27 24.59
N THR A 389 19.77 8.31 24.71
CA THR A 389 20.31 9.08 23.58
C THR A 389 21.55 8.46 22.93
N ASP A 390 22.15 7.43 23.53
CA ASP A 390 23.36 6.76 23.04
C ASP A 390 23.07 5.42 22.33
N CYS A 391 22.16 5.45 21.37
CA CYS A 391 21.97 4.36 20.39
C CYS A 391 22.26 4.84 18.99
#